data_95b168dd7311b4e87797abd37511da28
#
_entry.id   95b168dd7311b4e87797abd37511da28
#
_cell.length_a   1.000
_cell.length_b   1.000
_cell.length_c   1.000
_cell.angle_alpha   90.00
_cell.angle_beta   90.00
_cell.angle_gamma   90.00
#
_symmetry.space_group_name_H-M   'P 1'
#
loop_
_entity.id
_entity.type
_entity.pdbx_description
1 polymer ?
#
loop_
_entity_poly.entity_id
_entity_poly.type
_entity_poly.pdbx_seq_one_letter_code
_entity_poly.pdbx_strand_id
1 'polypeptide(L)'
;MTPKYSALPRAVLFDMDGTLVDSTEMWFRAPDELVRQLGYEPKPSLYESTFPLGTMEIARFIHDDYHTRQSVEEVLSCLDARLYRYYAQEATLKPGGEALVRRLKATGVKLALTTATMERYARPALQCTGVDDLFDLVLTTDRAGCTKRDPEFFKTALRLLDVQPHEAWLFEDAAYSICTARALGLHTCGVADPGAEFDQPAVREAADCFLESLADWRKLPFADKL
;
A
#
# COMPACT_ATOMS: atom_id res chain seq x y z
N MET A 1 -8.78 11.45 30.96
CA MET A 1 -8.15 12.21 29.88
C MET A 1 -8.86 11.85 28.59
N THR A 2 -9.54 12.77 27.94
CA THR A 2 -10.13 12.55 26.61
C THR A 2 -8.99 12.22 25.67
N PRO A 3 -9.10 11.17 24.84
CA PRO A 3 -8.04 10.84 23.88
C PRO A 3 -7.78 12.05 23.00
N LYS A 4 -6.53 12.37 22.76
CA LYS A 4 -6.06 13.54 21.98
C LYS A 4 -6.64 13.59 20.54
N TYR A 5 -7.32 12.52 20.10
CA TYR A 5 -7.74 12.26 18.70
C TYR A 5 -9.16 11.68 18.61
N SER A 6 -10.09 12.11 19.42
CA SER A 6 -11.45 11.54 19.49
C SER A 6 -12.46 12.10 18.46
N ALA A 7 -12.06 13.06 17.63
CA ALA A 7 -12.92 13.58 16.58
C ALA A 7 -12.89 12.64 15.35
N LEU A 8 -14.04 12.50 14.68
CA LEU A 8 -14.11 11.80 13.38
C LEU A 8 -13.24 12.55 12.38
N PRO A 9 -12.31 11.87 11.65
CA PRO A 9 -11.51 12.51 10.62
C PRO A 9 -12.39 13.02 9.47
N ARG A 10 -11.94 14.05 8.76
CA ARG A 10 -12.56 14.47 7.50
C ARG A 10 -12.09 13.62 6.31
N ALA A 11 -10.88 13.07 6.41
CA ALA A 11 -10.35 12.14 5.42
C ALA A 11 -9.54 11.02 6.05
N VAL A 12 -9.56 9.86 5.39
CA VAL A 12 -8.65 8.74 5.67
C VAL A 12 -7.94 8.36 4.38
N LEU A 13 -6.61 8.36 4.46
CA LEU A 13 -5.72 7.91 3.42
C LEU A 13 -5.30 6.47 3.74
N PHE A 14 -5.43 5.56 2.80
CA PHE A 14 -4.96 4.18 2.92
C PHE A 14 -3.79 3.95 1.97
N ASP A 15 -2.73 3.39 2.46
CA ASP A 15 -1.84 2.65 1.59
C ASP A 15 -2.54 1.39 1.06
N MET A 16 -2.00 0.81 -0.02
CA MET A 16 -2.59 -0.35 -0.66
C MET A 16 -1.93 -1.65 -0.21
N ASP A 17 -0.70 -1.87 -0.64
CA ASP A 17 -0.01 -3.14 -0.49
C ASP A 17 0.50 -3.34 0.94
N GLY A 18 0.14 -4.46 1.57
CA GLY A 18 0.49 -4.69 2.99
C GLY A 18 -0.39 -3.94 3.99
N THR A 19 -1.19 -2.97 3.53
CA THR A 19 -2.10 -2.19 4.40
C THR A 19 -3.57 -2.52 4.16
N LEU A 20 -4.10 -2.22 2.97
CA LEU A 20 -5.51 -2.49 2.62
C LEU A 20 -5.66 -3.80 1.84
N VAL A 21 -4.74 -4.06 0.92
CA VAL A 21 -4.71 -5.27 0.07
C VAL A 21 -3.69 -6.25 0.62
N ASP A 22 -4.07 -7.52 0.69
CA ASP A 22 -3.22 -8.63 1.14
C ASP A 22 -2.34 -9.13 -0.01
N SER A 23 -1.34 -8.32 -0.37
CA SER A 23 -0.51 -8.53 -1.56
C SER A 23 0.92 -8.94 -1.27
N THR A 24 1.35 -8.94 -0.02
CA THR A 24 2.76 -9.16 0.33
C THR A 24 3.23 -10.53 -0.11
N GLU A 25 2.44 -11.59 0.08
CA GLU A 25 2.80 -12.94 -0.38
C GLU A 25 2.97 -13.00 -1.91
N MET A 26 2.16 -12.25 -2.66
CA MET A 26 2.31 -12.17 -4.12
C MET A 26 3.66 -11.53 -4.50
N TRP A 27 4.04 -10.44 -3.83
CA TRP A 27 5.35 -9.80 -4.08
C TRP A 27 6.53 -10.71 -3.74
N PHE A 28 6.41 -11.56 -2.71
CA PHE A 28 7.40 -12.60 -2.40
C PHE A 28 7.53 -13.62 -3.52
N ARG A 29 6.41 -14.03 -4.11
CA ARG A 29 6.37 -15.12 -5.10
C ARG A 29 6.62 -14.67 -6.53
N ALA A 30 6.30 -13.42 -6.87
CA ALA A 30 6.32 -12.95 -8.25
C ALA A 30 7.69 -13.11 -8.93
N PRO A 31 8.85 -12.78 -8.31
CA PRO A 31 10.16 -13.02 -8.91
C PRO A 31 10.44 -14.50 -9.18
N ASP A 32 10.13 -15.37 -8.24
CA ASP A 32 10.30 -16.82 -8.35
C ASP A 32 9.45 -17.41 -9.47
N GLU A 33 8.18 -17.02 -9.52
CA GLU A 33 7.23 -17.45 -10.56
C GLU A 33 7.72 -16.97 -11.94
N LEU A 34 8.19 -15.72 -12.03
CA LEU A 34 8.74 -15.17 -13.25
C LEU A 34 9.97 -15.96 -13.74
N VAL A 35 10.91 -16.22 -12.85
CA VAL A 35 12.13 -16.99 -13.19
C VAL A 35 11.78 -18.38 -13.71
N ARG A 36 10.83 -19.08 -13.06
CA ARG A 36 10.34 -20.39 -13.55
C ARG A 36 9.64 -20.28 -14.90
N GLN A 37 8.82 -19.25 -15.11
CA GLN A 37 8.15 -18.99 -16.39
C GLN A 37 9.16 -18.77 -17.53
N LEU A 38 10.30 -18.14 -17.24
CA LEU A 38 11.39 -17.94 -18.21
C LEU A 38 12.22 -19.20 -18.45
N GLY A 39 11.96 -20.29 -17.72
CA GLY A 39 12.62 -21.59 -17.87
C GLY A 39 13.88 -21.77 -17.03
N TYR A 40 14.01 -21.01 -15.94
CA TYR A 40 15.12 -21.09 -14.99
C TYR A 40 14.66 -21.53 -13.60
N GLU A 41 15.60 -21.98 -12.75
CA GLU A 41 15.34 -22.29 -11.34
C GLU A 41 15.64 -21.07 -10.46
N PRO A 42 14.74 -20.64 -9.59
CA PRO A 42 14.98 -19.51 -8.68
C PRO A 42 16.15 -19.78 -7.73
N LYS A 43 17.02 -18.79 -7.57
CA LYS A 43 18.09 -18.82 -6.57
C LYS A 43 17.52 -18.54 -5.17
N PRO A 44 18.02 -19.15 -4.09
CA PRO A 44 17.50 -18.96 -2.74
C PRO A 44 17.46 -17.50 -2.25
N SER A 45 18.35 -16.65 -2.75
CA SER A 45 18.45 -15.23 -2.39
C SER A 45 17.67 -14.30 -3.32
N LEU A 46 16.83 -14.83 -4.22
CA LEU A 46 16.16 -14.00 -5.25
C LEU A 46 15.25 -12.96 -4.61
N TYR A 47 14.49 -13.36 -3.61
CA TYR A 47 13.61 -12.45 -2.90
C TYR A 47 14.36 -11.28 -2.24
N GLU A 48 15.38 -11.57 -1.42
CA GLU A 48 16.15 -10.53 -0.73
C GLU A 48 16.80 -9.55 -1.71
N SER A 49 17.19 -10.06 -2.89
CA SER A 49 17.81 -9.25 -3.94
C SER A 49 16.83 -8.38 -4.71
N THR A 50 15.56 -8.80 -4.81
CA THR A 50 14.54 -8.11 -5.60
C THR A 50 13.57 -7.26 -4.78
N PHE A 51 13.41 -7.54 -3.48
CA PHE A 51 12.45 -6.86 -2.60
C PHE A 51 12.57 -5.32 -2.58
N PRO A 52 13.79 -4.71 -2.55
CA PRO A 52 13.91 -3.25 -2.52
C PRO A 52 13.77 -2.59 -3.90
N LEU A 53 13.58 -3.38 -4.97
CA LEU A 53 13.67 -2.91 -6.36
C LEU A 53 12.29 -2.59 -6.95
N GLY A 54 12.26 -1.60 -7.86
CA GLY A 54 11.12 -1.38 -8.73
C GLY A 54 11.02 -2.43 -9.86
N THR A 55 9.87 -2.52 -10.51
CA THR A 55 9.61 -3.58 -11.52
C THR A 55 10.63 -3.61 -12.67
N MET A 56 11.08 -2.45 -13.15
CA MET A 56 12.12 -2.36 -14.18
C MET A 56 13.47 -2.86 -13.66
N GLU A 57 13.80 -2.54 -12.42
CA GLU A 57 15.04 -2.98 -11.78
C GLU A 57 15.01 -4.49 -11.51
N ILE A 58 13.86 -5.04 -11.09
CA ILE A 58 13.65 -6.48 -10.96
C ILE A 58 13.88 -7.18 -12.32
N ALA A 59 13.27 -6.65 -13.39
CA ALA A 59 13.42 -7.23 -14.71
C ALA A 59 14.87 -7.23 -15.18
N ARG A 60 15.59 -6.13 -14.96
CA ARG A 60 17.03 -6.02 -15.28
C ARG A 60 17.87 -6.96 -14.43
N PHE A 61 17.64 -7.00 -13.12
CA PHE A 61 18.32 -7.91 -12.21
C PHE A 61 18.16 -9.36 -12.65
N ILE A 62 16.92 -9.80 -12.94
CA ILE A 62 16.66 -11.17 -13.40
C ILE A 62 17.34 -11.44 -14.75
N HIS A 63 17.27 -10.50 -15.70
CA HIS A 63 17.94 -10.63 -16.98
C HIS A 63 19.45 -10.86 -16.80
N ASP A 64 20.11 -10.02 -16.01
CA ASP A 64 21.56 -10.03 -15.83
C ASP A 64 22.03 -11.24 -14.99
N ASP A 65 21.31 -11.55 -13.89
CA ASP A 65 21.72 -12.60 -12.95
C ASP A 65 21.46 -14.02 -13.46
N TYR A 66 20.42 -14.19 -14.29
CA TYR A 66 20.06 -15.48 -14.89
C TYR A 66 20.54 -15.62 -16.34
N HIS A 67 21.12 -14.57 -16.94
CA HIS A 67 21.51 -14.53 -18.35
C HIS A 67 20.38 -15.01 -19.27
N THR A 68 19.20 -14.40 -19.08
CA THR A 68 18.00 -14.84 -19.79
C THR A 68 18.14 -14.66 -21.31
N ARG A 69 17.46 -15.54 -22.08
CA ARG A 69 17.39 -15.38 -23.54
C ARG A 69 16.49 -14.23 -23.95
N GLN A 70 15.54 -13.89 -23.10
CA GLN A 70 14.61 -12.78 -23.26
C GLN A 70 15.32 -11.46 -22.97
N SER A 71 14.96 -10.39 -23.67
CA SER A 71 15.43 -9.05 -23.36
C SER A 71 14.86 -8.54 -22.02
N VAL A 72 15.44 -7.48 -21.47
CA VAL A 72 14.92 -6.84 -20.25
C VAL A 72 13.47 -6.41 -20.41
N GLU A 73 13.08 -5.92 -21.59
CA GLU A 73 11.72 -5.50 -21.91
C GLU A 73 10.75 -6.68 -21.95
N GLU A 74 11.17 -7.83 -22.46
CA GLU A 74 10.38 -9.06 -22.46
C GLU A 74 10.22 -9.61 -21.04
N VAL A 75 11.28 -9.61 -20.23
CA VAL A 75 11.21 -9.98 -18.81
C VAL A 75 10.27 -9.05 -18.03
N LEU A 76 10.38 -7.73 -18.25
CA LEU A 76 9.48 -6.76 -17.66
C LEU A 76 8.02 -7.00 -18.08
N SER A 77 7.78 -7.29 -19.35
CA SER A 77 6.44 -7.58 -19.87
C SER A 77 5.83 -8.82 -19.19
N CYS A 78 6.63 -9.86 -18.96
CA CYS A 78 6.18 -11.05 -18.23
C CYS A 78 5.84 -10.73 -16.77
N LEU A 79 6.68 -9.95 -16.08
CA LEU A 79 6.42 -9.50 -14.70
C LEU A 79 5.14 -8.65 -14.64
N ASP A 80 5.03 -7.69 -15.57
CA ASP A 80 3.88 -6.80 -15.68
C ASP A 80 2.57 -7.57 -15.86
N ALA A 81 2.56 -8.55 -16.76
CA ALA A 81 1.39 -9.40 -16.99
C ALA A 81 1.01 -10.22 -15.74
N ARG A 82 1.99 -10.69 -14.96
CA ARG A 82 1.76 -11.41 -13.70
C ARG A 82 1.17 -10.49 -12.63
N LEU A 83 1.75 -9.31 -12.44
CA LEU A 83 1.26 -8.31 -11.49
C LEU A 83 -0.16 -7.85 -11.85
N TYR A 84 -0.39 -7.51 -13.12
CA TYR A 84 -1.71 -7.09 -13.58
C TYR A 84 -2.78 -8.17 -13.33
N ARG A 85 -2.48 -9.44 -13.63
CA ARG A 85 -3.41 -10.55 -13.37
C ARG A 85 -3.75 -10.65 -11.90
N TYR A 86 -2.75 -10.56 -11.02
CA TYR A 86 -2.99 -10.59 -9.59
C TYR A 86 -3.94 -9.47 -9.16
N TYR A 87 -3.60 -8.22 -9.47
CA TYR A 87 -4.40 -7.07 -9.03
C TYR A 87 -5.80 -7.04 -9.65
N ALA A 88 -5.94 -7.50 -10.88
CA ALA A 88 -7.22 -7.48 -11.58
C ALA A 88 -8.14 -8.68 -11.27
N GLN A 89 -7.62 -9.80 -10.75
CA GLN A 89 -8.37 -11.05 -10.66
C GLN A 89 -8.18 -11.82 -9.34
N GLU A 90 -7.09 -11.61 -8.62
CA GLU A 90 -6.70 -12.42 -7.47
C GLU A 90 -6.60 -11.60 -6.16
N ALA A 91 -6.55 -10.26 -6.25
CA ALA A 91 -6.37 -9.39 -5.10
C ALA A 91 -7.52 -9.53 -4.10
N THR A 92 -7.16 -9.59 -2.82
CA THR A 92 -8.10 -9.61 -1.69
C THR A 92 -7.76 -8.51 -0.69
N LEU A 93 -8.76 -8.06 0.04
CA LEU A 93 -8.54 -7.11 1.14
C LEU A 93 -8.02 -7.84 2.38
N LYS A 94 -7.19 -7.16 3.14
CA LYS A 94 -6.79 -7.64 4.48
C LYS A 94 -8.02 -7.80 5.38
N PRO A 95 -8.00 -8.73 6.35
CA PRO A 95 -9.13 -8.99 7.23
C PRO A 95 -9.67 -7.71 7.89
N GLY A 96 -10.96 -7.42 7.69
CA GLY A 96 -11.64 -6.24 8.20
C GLY A 96 -11.55 -5.00 7.31
N GLY A 97 -10.75 -5.01 6.25
CA GLY A 97 -10.54 -3.86 5.36
C GLY A 97 -11.84 -3.36 4.73
N GLU A 98 -12.63 -4.26 4.11
CA GLU A 98 -13.92 -3.89 3.53
C GLU A 98 -14.86 -3.26 4.55
N ALA A 99 -15.00 -3.89 5.72
CA ALA A 99 -15.89 -3.42 6.77
C ALA A 99 -15.49 -2.02 7.27
N LEU A 100 -14.19 -1.77 7.44
CA LEU A 100 -13.68 -0.47 7.87
C LEU A 100 -13.92 0.62 6.81
N VAL A 101 -13.56 0.35 5.54
CA VAL A 101 -13.72 1.31 4.43
C VAL A 101 -15.20 1.69 4.24
N ARG A 102 -16.12 0.69 4.20
CA ARG A 102 -17.56 0.94 4.08
C ARG A 102 -18.11 1.73 5.27
N ARG A 103 -17.64 1.43 6.47
CA ARG A 103 -18.07 2.14 7.69
C ARG A 103 -17.61 3.59 7.68
N LEU A 104 -16.35 3.86 7.35
CA LEU A 104 -15.83 5.22 7.19
C LEU A 104 -16.63 6.00 6.14
N LYS A 105 -16.87 5.39 4.96
CA LYS A 105 -17.65 6.04 3.91
C LYS A 105 -19.06 6.38 4.35
N ALA A 106 -19.71 5.51 5.10
CA ALA A 106 -21.08 5.73 5.61
C ALA A 106 -21.17 6.92 6.58
N THR A 107 -20.07 7.33 7.21
CA THR A 107 -20.04 8.54 8.07
C THR A 107 -19.70 9.83 7.31
N GLY A 108 -19.52 9.77 6.00
CA GLY A 108 -19.17 10.91 5.16
C GLY A 108 -17.68 11.27 5.14
N VAL A 109 -16.82 10.42 5.70
CA VAL A 109 -15.37 10.57 5.64
C VAL A 109 -14.92 10.40 4.18
N LYS A 110 -14.06 11.30 3.70
CA LYS A 110 -13.42 11.18 2.37
C LYS A 110 -12.35 10.10 2.42
N LEU A 111 -12.34 9.22 1.42
CA LEU A 111 -11.37 8.13 1.34
C LEU A 111 -10.41 8.34 0.18
N ALA A 112 -9.12 8.19 0.45
CA ALA A 112 -8.09 8.16 -0.59
C ALA A 112 -7.26 6.89 -0.52
N LEU A 113 -6.98 6.30 -1.67
CA LEU A 113 -5.86 5.38 -1.81
C LEU A 113 -4.60 6.18 -2.13
N THR A 114 -3.52 5.96 -1.36
CA THR A 114 -2.23 6.65 -1.52
C THR A 114 -1.12 5.62 -1.57
N THR A 115 -0.71 5.21 -2.77
CA THR A 115 0.14 4.04 -2.95
C THR A 115 1.38 4.31 -3.81
N ALA A 116 2.44 3.53 -3.57
CA ALA A 116 3.61 3.46 -4.45
C ALA A 116 3.35 2.61 -5.70
N THR A 117 2.34 1.76 -5.67
CA THR A 117 1.94 0.93 -6.80
C THR A 117 1.33 1.76 -7.92
N MET A 118 1.72 1.48 -9.17
CA MET A 118 1.28 2.23 -10.35
C MET A 118 -0.25 2.17 -10.51
N GLU A 119 -0.84 3.26 -11.05
CA GLU A 119 -2.28 3.36 -11.23
C GLU A 119 -2.88 2.20 -12.04
N ARG A 120 -2.14 1.70 -13.03
CA ARG A 120 -2.58 0.57 -13.87
C ARG A 120 -2.81 -0.74 -13.10
N TYR A 121 -2.26 -0.84 -11.87
CA TYR A 121 -2.51 -1.96 -10.95
C TYR A 121 -3.47 -1.56 -9.82
N ALA A 122 -3.32 -0.36 -9.28
CA ALA A 122 -4.08 0.09 -8.13
C ALA A 122 -5.60 0.14 -8.40
N ARG A 123 -6.02 0.66 -9.55
CA ARG A 123 -7.44 0.69 -9.90
C ARG A 123 -8.04 -0.69 -10.13
N PRO A 124 -7.42 -1.60 -10.92
CA PRO A 124 -7.88 -2.99 -11.00
C PRO A 124 -7.98 -3.70 -9.66
N ALA A 125 -7.05 -3.44 -8.71
CA ALA A 125 -7.10 -4.01 -7.37
C ALA A 125 -8.35 -3.56 -6.60
N LEU A 126 -8.67 -2.26 -6.62
CA LEU A 126 -9.88 -1.74 -5.99
C LEU A 126 -11.16 -2.30 -6.63
N GLN A 127 -11.17 -2.45 -7.97
CA GLN A 127 -12.29 -3.06 -8.70
C GLN A 127 -12.45 -4.54 -8.37
N CYS A 128 -11.35 -5.30 -8.37
CA CYS A 128 -11.33 -6.71 -8.02
C CYS A 128 -11.86 -6.96 -6.60
N THR A 129 -11.49 -6.07 -5.67
CA THR A 129 -11.91 -6.17 -4.26
C THR A 129 -13.29 -5.55 -3.98
N GLY A 130 -13.94 -4.92 -4.97
CA GLY A 130 -15.29 -4.38 -4.85
C GLY A 130 -15.42 -3.15 -3.97
N VAL A 131 -14.35 -2.34 -3.86
CA VAL A 131 -14.32 -1.11 -3.04
C VAL A 131 -13.96 0.15 -3.83
N ASP A 132 -13.78 0.06 -5.16
CA ASP A 132 -13.36 1.18 -6.01
C ASP A 132 -14.30 2.41 -5.90
N ASP A 133 -15.59 2.18 -5.86
CA ASP A 133 -16.63 3.21 -5.73
C ASP A 133 -16.65 3.93 -4.37
N LEU A 134 -15.93 3.43 -3.38
CA LEU A 134 -15.84 4.03 -2.06
C LEU A 134 -14.75 5.10 -1.96
N PHE A 135 -13.77 5.07 -2.85
CA PHE A 135 -12.63 5.99 -2.83
C PHE A 135 -12.91 7.27 -3.62
N ASP A 136 -12.77 8.42 -2.96
CA ASP A 136 -12.91 9.73 -3.57
C ASP A 136 -11.66 10.12 -4.36
N LEU A 137 -10.50 9.52 -4.03
CA LEU A 137 -9.22 9.77 -4.66
C LEU A 137 -8.38 8.49 -4.74
N VAL A 138 -7.78 8.26 -5.89
CA VAL A 138 -6.66 7.31 -6.06
C VAL A 138 -5.44 8.12 -6.50
N LEU A 139 -4.45 8.23 -5.61
CA LEU A 139 -3.19 8.92 -5.86
C LEU A 139 -2.05 7.92 -5.78
N THR A 140 -1.36 7.76 -6.87
CA THR A 140 -0.21 6.87 -7.01
C THR A 140 1.07 7.67 -7.21
N THR A 141 2.24 7.12 -6.88
CA THR A 141 3.50 7.85 -7.00
C THR A 141 3.85 8.21 -8.45
N ASP A 142 3.47 7.38 -9.42
CA ASP A 142 3.64 7.67 -10.84
C ASP A 142 2.78 8.85 -11.29
N ARG A 143 1.56 8.99 -10.78
CA ARG A 143 0.70 10.16 -11.06
C ARG A 143 1.13 11.43 -10.35
N ALA A 144 1.61 11.29 -9.12
CA ALA A 144 2.09 12.42 -8.34
C ALA A 144 3.45 12.94 -8.83
N GLY A 145 4.22 12.11 -9.53
CA GLY A 145 5.58 12.44 -9.96
C GLY A 145 6.60 12.49 -8.83
N CYS A 146 6.24 11.98 -7.64
CA CYS A 146 7.10 11.92 -6.46
C CYS A 146 6.77 10.71 -5.59
N THR A 147 7.68 10.32 -4.70
CA THR A 147 7.52 9.17 -3.81
C THR A 147 6.86 9.57 -2.49
N LYS A 148 6.40 8.60 -1.68
CA LYS A 148 5.88 8.83 -0.32
C LYS A 148 6.93 9.35 0.67
N ARG A 149 8.21 9.35 0.31
CA ARG A 149 9.28 10.01 1.10
C ARG A 149 9.27 11.53 0.92
N ASP A 150 8.71 12.02 -0.19
CA ASP A 150 8.53 13.44 -0.44
C ASP A 150 7.21 13.91 0.20
N PRO A 151 7.25 14.89 1.13
CA PRO A 151 6.05 15.46 1.73
C PRO A 151 5.03 15.98 0.70
N GLU A 152 5.46 16.35 -0.50
CA GLU A 152 4.57 16.85 -1.56
C GLU A 152 3.55 15.81 -2.02
N PHE A 153 3.88 14.51 -1.89
CA PHE A 153 2.93 13.43 -2.18
C PHE A 153 1.65 13.55 -1.32
N PHE A 154 1.82 13.61 0.01
CA PHE A 154 0.68 13.75 0.94
C PHE A 154 0.02 15.11 0.87
N LYS A 155 0.78 16.20 0.68
CA LYS A 155 0.19 17.54 0.45
C LYS A 155 -0.72 17.55 -0.78
N THR A 156 -0.33 16.85 -1.84
CA THR A 156 -1.16 16.72 -3.05
C THR A 156 -2.47 15.98 -2.74
N ALA A 157 -2.42 14.85 -2.02
CA ALA A 157 -3.61 14.13 -1.59
C ALA A 157 -4.55 15.02 -0.77
N LEU A 158 -4.02 15.71 0.24
CA LEU A 158 -4.79 16.60 1.11
C LEU A 158 -5.42 17.76 0.36
N ARG A 159 -4.69 18.38 -0.57
CA ARG A 159 -5.20 19.46 -1.44
C ARG A 159 -6.35 18.98 -2.31
N LEU A 160 -6.22 17.81 -2.94
CA LEU A 160 -7.26 17.22 -3.79
C LEU A 160 -8.52 16.84 -2.99
N LEU A 161 -8.35 16.45 -1.73
CA LEU A 161 -9.46 16.14 -0.83
C LEU A 161 -10.05 17.40 -0.14
N ASP A 162 -9.41 18.55 -0.24
CA ASP A 162 -9.78 19.78 0.48
C ASP A 162 -9.87 19.55 2.00
N VAL A 163 -8.78 19.04 2.60
CA VAL A 163 -8.66 18.79 4.03
C VAL A 163 -7.32 19.27 4.57
N GLN A 164 -7.28 19.68 5.85
CA GLN A 164 -6.06 20.05 6.53
C GLN A 164 -5.35 18.79 7.08
N PRO A 165 -4.01 18.78 7.22
CA PRO A 165 -3.28 17.62 7.72
C PRO A 165 -3.84 17.05 9.03
N HIS A 166 -4.14 17.89 10.02
CA HIS A 166 -4.65 17.47 11.33
C HIS A 166 -6.09 16.93 11.31
N GLU A 167 -6.79 17.02 10.18
CA GLU A 167 -8.12 16.48 9.96
C GLU A 167 -8.08 15.10 9.27
N ALA A 168 -6.88 14.62 8.91
CA ALA A 168 -6.70 13.40 8.15
C ALA A 168 -5.93 12.33 8.93
N TRP A 169 -6.24 11.07 8.65
CA TRP A 169 -5.49 9.91 9.10
C TRP A 169 -4.86 9.19 7.92
N LEU A 170 -3.66 8.65 8.13
CA LEU A 170 -3.00 7.73 7.21
C LEU A 170 -2.97 6.34 7.85
N PHE A 171 -3.39 5.30 7.11
CA PHE A 171 -3.19 3.89 7.42
C PHE A 171 -2.05 3.36 6.54
N GLU A 172 -1.04 2.73 7.18
CA GLU A 172 0.23 2.44 6.50
C GLU A 172 0.99 1.33 7.23
N ASP A 173 1.73 0.50 6.51
CA ASP A 173 2.60 -0.55 7.05
C ASP A 173 4.11 -0.22 6.94
N ALA A 174 4.47 0.91 6.29
CA ALA A 174 5.85 1.33 6.11
C ALA A 174 6.23 2.54 6.98
N ALA A 175 7.23 2.38 7.84
CA ALA A 175 7.65 3.42 8.80
C ALA A 175 8.05 4.74 8.15
N TYR A 176 8.74 4.71 7.01
CA TYR A 176 9.17 5.93 6.31
C TYR A 176 7.99 6.80 5.85
N SER A 177 6.93 6.17 5.40
CA SER A 177 5.71 6.84 4.94
C SER A 177 4.97 7.48 6.11
N ILE A 178 4.84 6.74 7.22
CA ILE A 178 4.30 7.24 8.49
C ILE A 178 5.06 8.47 8.96
N CYS A 179 6.41 8.41 9.00
CA CYS A 179 7.24 9.54 9.40
C CYS A 179 7.01 10.78 8.53
N THR A 180 6.90 10.59 7.20
CA THR A 180 6.62 11.70 6.27
C THR A 180 5.27 12.34 6.54
N ALA A 181 4.22 11.53 6.72
CA ALA A 181 2.86 12.01 6.98
C ALA A 181 2.76 12.74 8.34
N ARG A 182 3.39 12.18 9.40
CA ARG A 182 3.42 12.82 10.72
C ARG A 182 4.14 14.16 10.73
N ALA A 183 5.24 14.26 9.98
CA ALA A 183 5.97 15.52 9.85
C ALA A 183 5.12 16.64 9.22
N LEU A 184 4.11 16.29 8.44
CA LEU A 184 3.11 17.21 7.90
C LEU A 184 1.93 17.50 8.86
N GLY A 185 1.82 16.74 9.95
CA GLY A 185 0.74 16.89 10.93
C GLY A 185 -0.48 15.99 10.69
N LEU A 186 -0.39 14.96 9.83
CA LEU A 186 -1.41 13.92 9.76
C LEU A 186 -1.36 13.05 11.02
N HIS A 187 -2.49 12.49 11.37
CA HIS A 187 -2.56 11.36 12.29
C HIS A 187 -2.26 10.06 11.57
N THR A 188 -1.68 9.09 12.27
CA THR A 188 -1.23 7.86 11.64
C THR A 188 -1.65 6.62 12.41
N CYS A 189 -2.06 5.61 11.66
CA CYS A 189 -2.33 4.26 12.14
C CYS A 189 -1.41 3.29 11.43
N GLY A 190 -0.47 2.70 12.16
CA GLY A 190 0.31 1.58 11.66
C GLY A 190 -0.57 0.34 11.52
N VAL A 191 -0.37 -0.42 10.46
CA VAL A 191 -1.07 -1.68 10.21
C VAL A 191 -0.05 -2.80 10.15
N ALA A 192 -0.33 -3.89 10.87
CA ALA A 192 0.56 -5.06 10.82
C ALA A 192 0.55 -5.68 9.43
N ASP A 193 1.75 -5.93 8.91
CA ASP A 193 1.94 -6.77 7.74
C ASP A 193 2.94 -7.89 8.05
N PRO A 194 2.49 -9.16 8.15
CA PRO A 194 3.36 -10.28 8.45
C PRO A 194 4.51 -10.47 7.46
N GLY A 195 4.34 -10.01 6.22
CA GLY A 195 5.38 -10.05 5.21
C GLY A 195 6.49 -9.01 5.40
N ALA A 196 6.23 -7.94 6.15
CA ALA A 196 7.19 -6.87 6.44
C ALA A 196 7.64 -6.88 7.91
N GLU A 197 7.86 -8.06 8.50
CA GLU A 197 8.22 -8.22 9.92
C GLU A 197 9.42 -7.37 10.36
N PHE A 198 10.39 -7.16 9.47
CA PHE A 198 11.59 -6.36 9.76
C PHE A 198 11.29 -4.88 10.01
N ASP A 199 10.22 -4.31 9.43
CA ASP A 199 9.84 -2.90 9.61
C ASP A 199 8.81 -2.68 10.74
N GLN A 200 8.14 -3.74 11.20
CA GLN A 200 7.06 -3.66 12.20
C GLN A 200 7.42 -2.92 13.49
N PRO A 201 8.62 -3.12 14.11
CA PRO A 201 9.01 -2.34 15.29
C PRO A 201 9.05 -0.84 15.01
N ALA A 202 9.60 -0.44 13.86
CA ALA A 202 9.69 0.96 13.46
C ALA A 202 8.31 1.56 13.15
N VAL A 203 7.41 0.80 12.52
CA VAL A 203 6.01 1.19 12.27
C VAL A 203 5.28 1.46 13.59
N ARG A 204 5.42 0.56 14.58
CA ARG A 204 4.79 0.71 15.91
C ARG A 204 5.29 1.93 16.66
N GLU A 205 6.59 2.22 16.58
CA GLU A 205 7.20 3.39 17.21
C GLU A 205 6.78 4.70 16.51
N ALA A 206 6.71 4.68 15.19
CA ALA A 206 6.41 5.86 14.39
C ALA A 206 4.94 6.27 14.42
N ALA A 207 4.00 5.33 14.51
CA ALA A 207 2.57 5.60 14.39
C ALA A 207 1.94 6.14 15.68
N ASP A 208 0.85 6.92 15.55
CA ASP A 208 0.06 7.39 16.71
C ASP A 208 -0.79 6.28 17.32
N CYS A 209 -1.20 5.30 16.53
CA CYS A 209 -1.80 4.04 16.97
C CYS A 209 -1.41 2.91 16.01
N PHE A 210 -1.67 1.66 16.43
CA PHE A 210 -1.31 0.48 15.67
C PHE A 210 -2.42 -0.58 15.72
N LEU A 211 -2.71 -1.18 14.57
CA LEU A 211 -3.67 -2.29 14.44
C LEU A 211 -2.96 -3.55 13.98
N GLU A 212 -3.16 -4.66 14.71
CA GLU A 212 -2.72 -5.99 14.29
C GLU A 212 -3.54 -6.51 13.09
N SER A 213 -4.76 -6.01 12.93
CA SER A 213 -5.67 -6.30 11.83
C SER A 213 -6.62 -5.13 11.65
N LEU A 214 -7.04 -4.84 10.42
CA LEU A 214 -8.10 -3.87 10.17
C LEU A 214 -9.45 -4.30 10.79
N ALA A 215 -9.63 -5.58 11.12
CA ALA A 215 -10.77 -6.06 11.89
C ALA A 215 -10.83 -5.48 13.32
N ASP A 216 -9.69 -5.03 13.82
CA ASP A 216 -9.55 -4.38 15.13
C ASP A 216 -9.92 -2.89 15.11
N TRP A 217 -10.56 -2.40 14.08
CA TRP A 217 -10.89 -0.96 13.92
C TRP A 217 -11.54 -0.32 15.14
N ARG A 218 -12.19 -1.12 16.02
CA ARG A 218 -12.76 -0.64 17.30
C ARG A 218 -11.72 -0.10 18.28
N LYS A 219 -10.44 -0.37 18.05
CA LYS A 219 -9.31 0.19 18.82
C LYS A 219 -8.89 1.59 18.34
N LEU A 220 -9.43 2.06 17.20
CA LEU A 220 -9.13 3.40 16.69
C LEU A 220 -9.62 4.47 17.66
N PRO A 221 -8.88 5.59 17.83
CA PRO A 221 -9.24 6.67 18.77
C PRO A 221 -10.59 7.32 18.51
N PHE A 222 -11.12 7.19 17.30
CA PHE A 222 -12.41 7.73 16.84
C PHE A 222 -13.46 6.64 16.57
N ALA A 223 -13.23 5.41 17.01
CA ALA A 223 -14.09 4.26 16.71
C ALA A 223 -15.55 4.42 17.18
N ASP A 224 -15.78 5.16 18.27
CA ASP A 224 -17.11 5.46 18.81
C ASP A 224 -17.96 6.38 17.91
N LYS A 225 -17.34 6.96 16.86
CA LYS A 225 -17.99 7.81 15.86
C LYS A 225 -18.30 7.04 14.56
N LEU A 226 -17.78 5.81 14.43
CA LEU A 226 -18.03 4.91 13.30
C LEU A 226 -19.23 3.99 13.61
#